data_8697489d77cbb84c45306f0888a3f74c
#
_entry.id   8697489d77cbb84c45306f0888a3f74c
#
_cell.length_a   1.000
_cell.length_b   1.000
_cell.length_c   1.000
_cell.angle_alpha   90.00
_cell.angle_beta   90.00
_cell.angle_gamma   90.00
#
_symmetry.space_group_name_H-M   'P 1'
#
loop_
_entity.id
_entity.type
_entity.pdbx_description
1 polymer ?
#
loop_
_entity_poly.entity_id
_entity_poly.type
_entity_poly.pdbx_seq_one_letter_code
_entity_poly.pdbx_strand_id
1 'polypeptide(L)'
;MDPVRNPYAPGAGQRPPELAGRDRELAAFDVVLERVARGRPERSLVLTGLRGVGKTVLLNALRSQAIGRLWGTGKLEARPDQSIRRPAASALHMAARELAPRHRDPEAVDRFLGVLKAFALRAAPSGGRDKARERWQPGIDVPAVAGRADSGDLEIDLTELLADAAALARDVGTGIAVFVDEMQDVPPDDVSALCAACHELSQSGLPLIVVGAGLPHLPAVLSASKSYSERLFRYARIDRLDRESADRALTAPAAEEGVGYTDEALAVLYGATDGYPYFVQAYGKATWDVAAGSPVTAADVRAGAPDAEAELGVGFFGSRYERATPAERDYMRAMAALGERAEDAPVPTAAVADELGRKPSSLSPARDSLLKKGLVYSAERGTIAFTVPHFGAYLRRQTG
;
A
#
# COMPACT_ATOMS: atom_id res chain seq x y z
N MET A 1 -10.80 -31.32 -5.19
CA MET A 1 -10.01 -31.38 -6.46
C MET A 1 -8.52 -31.50 -6.13
N ASP A 2 -7.64 -31.56 -7.13
CA ASP A 2 -6.19 -31.64 -6.87
C ASP A 2 -5.68 -30.32 -6.27
N PRO A 3 -5.15 -30.31 -5.02
CA PRO A 3 -4.66 -29.11 -4.39
C PRO A 3 -3.42 -28.49 -5.07
N VAL A 4 -2.64 -29.30 -5.83
CA VAL A 4 -1.46 -28.82 -6.56
C VAL A 4 -1.88 -27.90 -7.72
N ARG A 5 -3.06 -28.12 -8.27
CA ARG A 5 -3.65 -27.33 -9.36
C ARG A 5 -4.50 -26.16 -8.87
N ASN A 6 -4.59 -25.94 -7.55
CA ASN A 6 -5.36 -24.85 -7.00
C ASN A 6 -4.78 -23.50 -7.42
N PRO A 7 -5.50 -22.69 -8.22
CA PRO A 7 -4.95 -21.44 -8.75
C PRO A 7 -4.96 -20.30 -7.73
N TYR A 8 -5.72 -20.42 -6.63
CA TYR A 8 -5.91 -19.33 -5.69
C TYR A 8 -4.76 -19.22 -4.70
N ALA A 9 -4.27 -17.99 -4.49
CA ALA A 9 -3.10 -17.72 -3.66
C ALA A 9 -3.39 -16.55 -2.68
N PRO A 10 -4.11 -16.80 -1.58
CA PRO A 10 -4.29 -15.78 -0.54
C PRO A 10 -2.94 -15.48 0.10
N GLY A 11 -2.45 -14.24 -0.03
CA GLY A 11 -1.16 -13.86 0.54
C GLY A 11 -0.95 -12.34 0.56
N ALA A 12 -0.06 -11.87 1.45
CA ALA A 12 0.24 -10.45 1.60
C ALA A 12 1.02 -9.95 0.37
N GLY A 13 0.37 -9.13 -0.47
CA GLY A 13 1.00 -8.52 -1.65
C GLY A 13 1.32 -9.49 -2.78
N GLN A 14 0.92 -10.75 -2.68
CA GLN A 14 1.05 -11.71 -3.78
C GLN A 14 0.13 -11.32 -4.93
N ARG A 15 0.66 -11.43 -6.15
CA ARG A 15 -0.14 -11.18 -7.35
C ARG A 15 -1.15 -12.31 -7.49
N PRO A 16 -2.45 -12.01 -7.50
CA PRO A 16 -3.46 -13.02 -7.78
C PRO A 16 -3.32 -13.50 -9.24
N PRO A 17 -3.79 -14.68 -9.58
CA PRO A 17 -3.77 -15.17 -10.96
C PRO A 17 -4.54 -14.23 -11.90
N GLU A 18 -5.66 -13.67 -11.45
CA GLU A 18 -6.43 -12.65 -12.17
C GLU A 18 -6.53 -11.35 -11.36
N LEU A 19 -6.07 -10.23 -11.94
CA LEU A 19 -6.16 -8.88 -11.33
C LEU A 19 -7.48 -8.21 -11.76
N ALA A 20 -8.58 -8.80 -11.37
CA ALA A 20 -9.92 -8.35 -11.74
C ALA A 20 -10.27 -6.98 -11.17
N GLY A 21 -11.07 -6.20 -11.92
CA GLY A 21 -11.64 -4.93 -11.47
C GLY A 21 -10.63 -3.80 -11.27
N ARG A 22 -9.46 -3.87 -11.93
CA ARG A 22 -8.41 -2.83 -11.84
C ARG A 22 -7.98 -2.31 -13.22
N ASP A 23 -8.70 -2.67 -14.26
CA ASP A 23 -8.38 -2.32 -15.65
C ASP A 23 -8.34 -0.81 -15.87
N ARG A 24 -9.24 -0.06 -15.19
CA ARG A 24 -9.32 1.39 -15.25
C ARG A 24 -8.08 2.08 -14.69
N GLU A 25 -7.60 1.62 -13.55
CA GLU A 25 -6.40 2.15 -12.88
C GLU A 25 -5.14 1.86 -13.71
N LEU A 26 -5.05 0.64 -14.25
CA LEU A 26 -3.95 0.23 -15.13
C LEU A 26 -3.91 1.06 -16.42
N ALA A 27 -5.05 1.19 -17.12
CA ALA A 27 -5.14 1.99 -18.34
C ALA A 27 -4.85 3.48 -18.09
N ALA A 28 -5.36 4.05 -16.99
CA ALA A 28 -5.12 5.43 -16.62
C ALA A 28 -3.64 5.69 -16.30
N PHE A 29 -2.94 4.73 -15.68
CA PHE A 29 -1.53 4.85 -15.37
C PHE A 29 -0.65 4.75 -16.62
N ASP A 30 -1.01 3.91 -17.58
CA ASP A 30 -0.32 3.83 -18.86
C ASP A 30 -0.30 5.17 -19.59
N VAL A 31 -1.43 5.88 -19.58
CA VAL A 31 -1.52 7.24 -20.13
C VAL A 31 -0.61 8.21 -19.38
N VAL A 32 -0.53 8.12 -18.04
CA VAL A 32 0.35 8.98 -17.23
C VAL A 32 1.81 8.74 -17.61
N LEU A 33 2.25 7.49 -17.70
CA LEU A 33 3.62 7.15 -18.09
C LEU A 33 3.97 7.76 -19.46
N GLU A 34 3.09 7.59 -20.44
CA GLU A 34 3.34 8.10 -21.79
C GLU A 34 3.39 9.64 -21.87
N ARG A 35 2.49 10.32 -21.16
CA ARG A 35 2.43 11.79 -21.14
C ARG A 35 3.66 12.37 -20.46
N VAL A 36 4.06 11.85 -19.31
CA VAL A 36 5.24 12.32 -18.57
C VAL A 36 6.53 12.08 -19.35
N ALA A 37 6.70 10.93 -19.99
CA ALA A 37 7.85 10.66 -20.87
C ALA A 37 7.95 11.64 -22.03
N ARG A 38 6.83 12.22 -22.48
CA ARG A 38 6.78 13.27 -23.52
C ARG A 38 6.91 14.70 -22.97
N GLY A 39 7.32 14.86 -21.70
CA GLY A 39 7.45 16.17 -21.06
C GLY A 39 6.13 16.87 -20.75
N ARG A 40 5.01 16.14 -20.72
CA ARG A 40 3.71 16.66 -20.31
C ARG A 40 3.49 16.37 -18.82
N PRO A 41 3.43 17.39 -17.95
CA PRO A 41 3.29 17.17 -16.53
C PRO A 41 1.99 16.46 -16.17
N GLU A 42 2.08 15.51 -15.25
CA GLU A 42 0.95 14.80 -14.66
C GLU A 42 1.08 14.79 -13.15
N ARG A 43 -0.06 14.65 -12.48
CA ARG A 43 -0.07 14.54 -11.02
C ARG A 43 0.40 13.16 -10.59
N SER A 44 1.18 13.10 -9.53
CA SER A 44 1.51 11.86 -8.82
C SER A 44 0.22 11.15 -8.36
N LEU A 45 0.25 9.81 -8.28
CA LEU A 45 -0.93 8.98 -7.99
C LEU A 45 -0.89 8.49 -6.55
N VAL A 46 -2.04 8.54 -5.85
CA VAL A 46 -2.19 7.97 -4.51
C VAL A 46 -3.38 7.02 -4.49
N LEU A 47 -3.10 5.74 -4.21
CA LEU A 47 -4.09 4.69 -4.02
C LEU A 47 -4.53 4.68 -2.55
N THR A 48 -5.82 4.84 -2.29
CA THR A 48 -6.36 4.82 -0.93
C THR A 48 -7.40 3.72 -0.78
N GLY A 49 -7.44 3.07 0.38
CA GLY A 49 -8.42 2.03 0.65
C GLY A 49 -8.12 1.25 1.92
N LEU A 50 -9.06 0.41 2.35
CA LEU A 50 -8.91 -0.45 3.52
C LEU A 50 -7.82 -1.51 3.31
N ARG A 51 -7.43 -2.20 4.37
CA ARG A 51 -6.51 -3.34 4.28
C ARG A 51 -7.21 -4.52 3.60
N GLY A 52 -6.49 -5.25 2.75
CA GLY A 52 -7.04 -6.42 2.03
C GLY A 52 -7.74 -6.11 0.69
N VAL A 53 -7.93 -4.84 0.32
CA VAL A 53 -8.53 -4.46 -0.98
C VAL A 53 -7.57 -4.55 -2.18
N GLY A 54 -6.32 -4.97 -1.95
CA GLY A 54 -5.36 -5.20 -3.03
C GLY A 54 -4.50 -3.98 -3.43
N LYS A 55 -4.36 -2.95 -2.59
CA LYS A 55 -3.52 -1.77 -2.90
C LYS A 55 -2.07 -2.12 -3.24
N THR A 56 -1.41 -2.92 -2.40
CA THR A 56 -0.02 -3.37 -2.61
C THR A 56 0.12 -4.18 -3.90
N VAL A 57 -0.88 -5.01 -4.20
CA VAL A 57 -0.93 -5.81 -5.44
C VAL A 57 -1.04 -4.90 -6.66
N LEU A 58 -1.96 -3.92 -6.62
CA LEU A 58 -2.09 -2.94 -7.69
C LEU A 58 -0.84 -2.08 -7.83
N LEU A 59 -0.24 -1.62 -6.71
CA LEU A 59 1.02 -0.87 -6.71
C LEU A 59 2.14 -1.65 -7.42
N ASN A 60 2.25 -2.95 -7.16
CA ASN A 60 3.20 -3.83 -7.82
C ASN A 60 2.88 -4.03 -9.32
N ALA A 61 1.60 -4.12 -9.69
CA ALA A 61 1.17 -4.20 -11.09
C ALA A 61 1.52 -2.91 -11.87
N LEU A 62 1.25 -1.74 -11.28
CA LEU A 62 1.64 -0.44 -11.86
C LEU A 62 3.17 -0.34 -12.02
N ARG A 63 3.94 -0.83 -11.04
CA ARG A 63 5.40 -0.91 -11.14
C ARG A 63 5.83 -1.80 -12.31
N SER A 64 5.24 -2.99 -12.45
CA SER A 64 5.54 -3.89 -13.56
C SER A 64 5.22 -3.25 -14.91
N GLN A 65 4.15 -2.46 -14.99
CA GLN A 65 3.78 -1.70 -16.18
C GLN A 65 4.83 -0.63 -16.52
N ALA A 66 5.32 0.12 -15.51
CA ALA A 66 6.40 1.09 -15.70
C ALA A 66 7.70 0.43 -16.17
N ILE A 67 8.07 -0.73 -15.60
CA ILE A 67 9.21 -1.54 -16.05
C ILE A 67 9.04 -1.95 -17.52
N GLY A 68 7.85 -2.43 -17.90
CA GLY A 68 7.52 -2.79 -19.29
C GLY A 68 7.62 -1.60 -20.26
N ARG A 69 7.45 -0.38 -19.77
CA ARG A 69 7.67 0.87 -20.52
C ARG A 69 9.11 1.40 -20.42
N LEU A 70 10.03 0.60 -19.89
CA LEU A 70 11.44 0.95 -19.71
C LEU A 70 11.69 2.18 -18.81
N TRP A 71 10.82 2.45 -17.87
CA TRP A 71 11.02 3.45 -16.84
C TRP A 71 11.98 2.94 -15.76
N GLY A 72 12.75 3.85 -15.17
CA GLY A 72 13.44 3.55 -13.92
C GLY A 72 12.43 3.41 -12.78
N THR A 73 12.52 2.34 -12.01
CA THR A 73 11.57 2.10 -10.93
C THR A 73 12.25 1.88 -9.58
N GLY A 74 11.70 2.51 -8.55
CA GLY A 74 12.08 2.26 -7.17
C GLY A 74 10.85 2.00 -6.30
N LYS A 75 10.94 1.06 -5.36
CA LYS A 75 9.87 0.82 -4.39
C LYS A 75 10.42 0.90 -2.99
N LEU A 76 9.65 1.54 -2.11
CA LEU A 76 9.88 1.55 -0.67
C LEU A 76 8.57 1.29 0.07
N GLU A 77 8.67 0.77 1.29
CA GLU A 77 7.59 0.64 2.24
C GLU A 77 7.89 1.58 3.41
N ALA A 78 6.97 2.50 3.68
CA ALA A 78 7.08 3.38 4.82
C ALA A 78 6.86 2.60 6.12
N ARG A 79 7.54 3.01 7.19
CA ARG A 79 7.41 2.41 8.52
C ARG A 79 7.23 3.50 9.56
N PRO A 80 6.36 3.28 10.55
CA PRO A 80 6.17 4.23 11.62
C PRO A 80 7.52 4.63 12.27
N ASP A 81 7.67 5.92 12.55
CA ASP A 81 8.83 6.51 13.23
C ASP A 81 10.19 6.30 12.49
N GLN A 82 10.17 5.98 11.20
CA GLN A 82 11.38 5.86 10.37
C GLN A 82 11.38 6.87 9.22
N SER A 83 12.47 7.64 9.12
CA SER A 83 12.64 8.55 7.97
C SER A 83 12.73 7.77 6.66
N ILE A 84 12.11 8.34 5.61
CA ILE A 84 12.16 7.80 4.24
C ILE A 84 13.52 8.04 3.56
N ARG A 85 14.44 8.81 4.14
CA ARG A 85 15.73 9.17 3.52
C ARG A 85 16.47 7.95 2.97
N ARG A 86 16.73 6.94 3.81
CA ARG A 86 17.42 5.72 3.36
C ARG A 86 16.60 4.84 2.42
N PRO A 87 15.32 4.56 2.70
CA PRO A 87 14.45 3.84 1.76
C PRO A 87 14.35 4.54 0.40
N ALA A 88 14.24 5.87 0.36
CA ALA A 88 14.20 6.63 -0.88
C ALA A 88 15.53 6.52 -1.66
N ALA A 89 16.67 6.61 -0.95
CA ALA A 89 17.98 6.40 -1.58
C ALA A 89 18.10 5.01 -2.20
N SER A 90 17.65 3.96 -1.50
CA SER A 90 17.66 2.59 -2.03
C SER A 90 16.74 2.44 -3.24
N ALA A 91 15.56 3.03 -3.21
CA ALA A 91 14.61 3.02 -4.32
C ALA A 91 15.18 3.72 -5.56
N LEU A 92 15.78 4.91 -5.39
CA LEU A 92 16.40 5.66 -6.49
C LEU A 92 17.66 4.98 -7.03
N HIS A 93 18.43 4.28 -6.18
CA HIS A 93 19.55 3.47 -6.64
C HIS A 93 19.08 2.36 -7.59
N MET A 94 17.99 1.66 -7.26
CA MET A 94 17.41 0.64 -8.15
C MET A 94 16.95 1.26 -9.47
N ALA A 95 16.25 2.40 -9.43
CA ALA A 95 15.81 3.11 -10.61
C ALA A 95 16.97 3.53 -11.51
N ALA A 96 18.06 4.07 -10.94
CA ALA A 96 19.25 4.45 -11.67
C ALA A 96 19.93 3.24 -12.33
N ARG A 97 20.01 2.10 -11.64
CA ARG A 97 20.56 0.86 -12.21
C ARG A 97 19.76 0.34 -13.41
N GLU A 98 18.43 0.51 -13.42
CA GLU A 98 17.59 0.16 -14.57
C GLU A 98 17.82 1.11 -15.77
N LEU A 99 18.20 2.37 -15.52
CA LEU A 99 18.48 3.37 -16.56
C LEU A 99 19.93 3.31 -17.09
N ALA A 100 20.89 3.00 -16.23
CA ALA A 100 22.33 3.07 -16.50
C ALA A 100 22.76 2.36 -17.80
N PRO A 101 22.31 1.14 -18.15
CA PRO A 101 22.72 0.47 -19.39
C PRO A 101 22.28 1.18 -20.67
N ARG A 102 21.33 2.10 -20.57
CA ARG A 102 20.79 2.88 -21.71
C ARG A 102 21.30 4.31 -21.74
N HIS A 103 22.00 4.74 -20.68
CA HIS A 103 22.53 6.10 -20.57
C HIS A 103 23.80 6.27 -21.41
N ARG A 104 23.87 7.35 -22.19
CA ARG A 104 24.99 7.61 -23.10
C ARG A 104 26.22 8.22 -22.41
N ASP A 105 26.04 8.78 -21.21
CA ASP A 105 27.08 9.38 -20.38
C ASP A 105 27.19 8.57 -19.05
N PRO A 106 28.15 7.61 -18.97
CA PRO A 106 28.38 6.86 -17.73
C PRO A 106 28.83 7.75 -16.55
N GLU A 107 29.56 8.87 -16.85
CA GLU A 107 30.01 9.77 -15.80
C GLU A 107 28.84 10.53 -15.15
N ALA A 108 27.75 10.82 -15.89
CA ALA A 108 26.54 11.40 -15.33
C ALA A 108 25.87 10.43 -14.36
N VAL A 109 25.84 9.14 -14.70
CA VAL A 109 25.32 8.09 -13.80
C VAL A 109 26.18 8.01 -12.54
N ASP A 110 27.49 7.98 -12.66
CA ASP A 110 28.42 7.92 -11.52
C ASP A 110 28.31 9.17 -10.63
N ARG A 111 28.18 10.36 -11.22
CA ARG A 111 27.94 11.62 -10.47
C ARG A 111 26.63 11.51 -9.68
N PHE A 112 25.53 11.06 -10.29
CA PHE A 112 24.26 10.87 -9.60
C PHE A 112 24.39 9.85 -8.46
N LEU A 113 25.06 8.72 -8.67
CA LEU A 113 25.30 7.72 -7.64
C LEU A 113 26.15 8.28 -6.50
N GLY A 114 27.09 9.17 -6.78
CA GLY A 114 27.89 9.88 -5.77
C GLY A 114 27.04 10.84 -4.92
N VAL A 115 26.13 11.61 -5.53
CA VAL A 115 25.15 12.47 -4.84
C VAL A 115 24.20 11.62 -3.98
N LEU A 116 23.68 10.55 -4.56
CA LEU A 116 22.80 9.60 -3.86
C LEU A 116 23.48 8.99 -2.62
N LYS A 117 24.77 8.67 -2.73
CA LYS A 117 25.58 8.17 -1.61
C LYS A 117 25.73 9.24 -0.52
N ALA A 118 26.00 10.50 -0.89
CA ALA A 118 26.08 11.62 0.05
C ALA A 118 24.76 11.84 0.79
N PHE A 119 23.64 11.87 0.05
CA PHE A 119 22.28 11.97 0.61
C PHE A 119 22.00 10.86 1.64
N ALA A 120 22.31 9.62 1.28
CA ALA A 120 22.05 8.46 2.11
C ALA A 120 22.90 8.44 3.39
N LEU A 121 24.12 8.93 3.32
CA LEU A 121 25.06 9.00 4.48
C LEU A 121 24.73 10.14 5.45
N ARG A 122 23.97 11.17 5.01
CA ARG A 122 23.51 12.31 5.84
C ARG A 122 22.37 11.96 6.79
N ALA A 123 22.11 10.70 7.08
CA ALA A 123 21.05 10.29 8.01
C ALA A 123 21.23 10.92 9.40
N ALA A 124 20.21 11.68 9.81
CA ALA A 124 19.89 12.31 11.11
C ALA A 124 21.02 12.69 12.10
N PRO A 125 20.89 13.84 12.80
CA PRO A 125 21.80 14.22 13.87
C PRO A 125 21.73 13.20 14.99
N SER A 126 22.84 12.61 15.27
CA SER A 126 23.07 11.50 16.17
C SER A 126 22.97 11.89 17.65
N GLY A 127 22.12 11.22 18.36
CA GLY A 127 22.27 11.02 19.80
C GLY A 127 22.86 9.65 20.16
N GLY A 128 23.61 8.97 19.31
CA GLY A 128 24.12 7.65 19.67
C GLY A 128 25.08 7.00 18.67
N ARG A 129 26.34 6.96 19.07
CA ARG A 129 27.46 6.09 18.65
C ARG A 129 27.57 5.64 17.18
N ASP A 130 28.66 6.03 16.59
CA ASP A 130 29.21 5.77 15.24
C ASP A 130 29.07 4.36 14.63
N LYS A 131 28.70 3.34 15.39
CA LYS A 131 28.58 1.95 14.90
C LYS A 131 27.42 1.69 13.94
N ALA A 132 26.42 2.57 13.84
CA ALA A 132 25.32 2.43 12.88
C ALA A 132 25.68 2.99 11.50
N ARG A 133 26.65 3.89 11.41
CA ARG A 133 27.15 4.46 10.15
C ARG A 133 27.93 3.45 9.30
N GLU A 134 28.68 2.55 9.94
CA GLU A 134 29.50 1.54 9.24
C GLU A 134 28.70 0.37 8.66
N ARG A 135 27.46 0.14 9.10
CA ARG A 135 26.67 -1.03 8.69
C ARG A 135 25.77 -0.83 7.46
N TRP A 136 25.50 0.40 7.06
CA TRP A 136 24.70 0.64 5.86
C TRP A 136 25.59 1.20 4.74
N GLN A 137 26.11 0.33 3.92
CA GLN A 137 26.71 0.69 2.65
C GLN A 137 25.73 0.37 1.54
N PRO A 138 25.31 1.37 0.75
CA PRO A 138 24.31 1.15 -0.31
C PRO A 138 24.92 0.45 -1.54
N GLY A 139 25.91 -0.41 -1.44
CA GLY A 139 26.50 -1.11 -2.59
C GLY A 139 26.87 -0.18 -3.77
N ILE A 140 27.16 1.09 -3.48
CA ILE A 140 27.52 2.13 -4.45
C ILE A 140 29.01 2.29 -4.40
N ASP A 141 29.70 1.83 -5.44
CA ASP A 141 31.16 1.76 -5.50
C ASP A 141 31.82 3.09 -5.88
N VAL A 142 31.03 4.15 -6.15
CA VAL A 142 31.55 5.50 -6.45
C VAL A 142 31.76 6.32 -5.18
N PRO A 143 32.69 7.28 -5.16
CA PRO A 143 32.86 8.24 -4.08
C PRO A 143 31.61 9.07 -3.84
N ALA A 144 31.34 9.47 -2.58
CA ALA A 144 30.27 10.42 -2.29
C ALA A 144 30.63 11.81 -2.84
N VAL A 145 29.67 12.46 -3.51
CA VAL A 145 29.81 13.82 -4.03
C VAL A 145 29.16 14.78 -3.06
N ALA A 146 29.96 15.69 -2.48
CA ALA A 146 29.49 16.69 -1.53
C ALA A 146 28.98 17.95 -2.23
N GLY A 147 28.12 18.71 -1.54
CA GLY A 147 27.59 20.01 -1.97
C GLY A 147 26.27 19.93 -2.73
N ARG A 148 25.66 18.74 -2.83
CA ARG A 148 24.35 18.55 -3.45
C ARG A 148 23.59 17.43 -2.75
N ALA A 149 22.32 17.67 -2.40
CA ALA A 149 21.44 16.77 -1.65
C ALA A 149 22.05 16.29 -0.32
N ASP A 150 22.87 17.09 0.30
CA ASP A 150 23.61 16.78 1.52
C ASP A 150 23.62 17.93 2.55
N SER A 151 22.69 18.89 2.43
CA SER A 151 22.55 20.02 3.35
C SER A 151 22.18 19.57 4.78
N GLY A 152 21.51 18.46 4.91
CA GLY A 152 20.93 17.94 6.16
C GLY A 152 19.45 18.29 6.34
N ASP A 153 18.91 19.20 5.52
CA ASP A 153 17.49 19.45 5.39
C ASP A 153 16.89 18.47 4.37
N LEU A 154 15.93 17.66 4.80
CA LEU A 154 15.37 16.63 3.92
C LEU A 154 14.57 17.21 2.76
N GLU A 155 13.89 18.35 2.96
CA GLU A 155 13.09 18.99 1.91
C GLU A 155 13.99 19.48 0.76
N ILE A 156 15.10 20.12 1.09
CA ILE A 156 16.10 20.57 0.11
C ILE A 156 16.76 19.36 -0.56
N ASP A 157 17.29 18.44 0.26
CA ASP A 157 18.06 17.31 -0.21
C ASP A 157 17.25 16.36 -1.11
N LEU A 158 15.99 16.08 -0.74
CA LEU A 158 15.12 15.20 -1.52
C LEU A 158 14.70 15.86 -2.83
N THR A 159 14.43 17.15 -2.82
CA THR A 159 14.08 17.91 -4.03
C THR A 159 15.23 17.88 -5.04
N GLU A 160 16.46 18.17 -4.61
CA GLU A 160 17.64 18.12 -5.47
C GLU A 160 17.90 16.71 -6.01
N LEU A 161 17.82 15.70 -5.14
CA LEU A 161 18.06 14.30 -5.51
C LEU A 161 17.05 13.79 -6.54
N LEU A 162 15.77 14.09 -6.35
CA LEU A 162 14.71 13.67 -7.29
C LEU A 162 14.82 14.41 -8.63
N ALA A 163 15.25 15.68 -8.61
CA ALA A 163 15.50 16.44 -9.84
C ALA A 163 16.68 15.83 -10.63
N ASP A 164 17.77 15.47 -9.96
CA ASP A 164 18.92 14.82 -10.61
C ASP A 164 18.55 13.44 -11.17
N ALA A 165 17.76 12.65 -10.42
CA ALA A 165 17.25 11.37 -10.90
C ALA A 165 16.37 11.53 -12.14
N ALA A 166 15.48 12.52 -12.14
CA ALA A 166 14.62 12.82 -13.28
C ALA A 166 15.41 13.29 -14.51
N ALA A 167 16.48 14.04 -14.30
CA ALA A 167 17.38 14.46 -15.40
C ALA A 167 18.01 13.24 -16.08
N LEU A 168 18.51 12.26 -15.33
CA LEU A 168 19.03 11.00 -15.90
C LEU A 168 17.98 10.28 -16.76
N ALA A 169 16.73 10.21 -16.28
CA ALA A 169 15.68 9.57 -17.04
C ALA A 169 15.32 10.32 -18.33
N ARG A 170 15.32 11.65 -18.28
CA ARG A 170 15.09 12.51 -19.44
C ARG A 170 16.14 12.30 -20.52
N ASP A 171 17.41 12.16 -20.15
CA ASP A 171 18.50 11.95 -21.09
C ASP A 171 18.42 10.59 -21.81
N VAL A 172 17.75 9.63 -21.21
CA VAL A 172 17.42 8.32 -21.81
C VAL A 172 16.08 8.35 -22.58
N GLY A 173 15.33 9.46 -22.52
CA GLY A 173 14.03 9.61 -23.18
C GLY A 173 12.88 8.86 -22.46
N THR A 174 12.97 8.72 -21.15
CA THR A 174 11.98 8.01 -20.32
C THR A 174 11.72 8.76 -19.00
N GLY A 175 11.17 8.11 -17.99
CA GLY A 175 10.93 8.68 -16.66
C GLY A 175 11.34 7.75 -15.53
N ILE A 176 11.16 8.25 -14.31
CA ILE A 176 11.27 7.49 -13.07
C ILE A 176 9.91 7.44 -12.37
N ALA A 177 9.55 6.27 -11.88
CA ALA A 177 8.40 6.06 -10.99
C ALA A 177 8.86 5.53 -9.63
N VAL A 178 8.59 6.30 -8.57
CA VAL A 178 8.89 5.92 -7.19
C VAL A 178 7.60 5.45 -6.52
N PHE A 179 7.59 4.20 -6.08
CA PHE A 179 6.44 3.55 -5.45
C PHE A 179 6.61 3.55 -3.94
N VAL A 180 5.62 4.11 -3.21
CA VAL A 180 5.63 4.23 -1.75
C VAL A 180 4.44 3.47 -1.19
N ASP A 181 4.70 2.31 -0.57
CA ASP A 181 3.66 1.54 0.12
C ASP A 181 3.51 1.99 1.58
N GLU A 182 2.33 1.80 2.19
CA GLU A 182 1.96 2.25 3.54
C GLU A 182 2.30 3.73 3.78
N MET A 183 2.02 4.59 2.79
CA MET A 183 2.44 6.00 2.77
C MET A 183 1.91 6.83 3.97
N GLN A 184 0.85 6.39 4.67
CA GLN A 184 0.38 7.03 5.89
C GLN A 184 1.36 6.89 7.07
N ASP A 185 2.33 5.97 6.98
CA ASP A 185 3.35 5.74 8.01
C ASP A 185 4.62 6.60 7.79
N VAL A 186 4.65 7.41 6.72
CA VAL A 186 5.71 8.41 6.50
C VAL A 186 5.63 9.50 7.58
N PRO A 187 6.74 9.83 8.26
CA PRO A 187 6.75 10.91 9.25
C PRO A 187 6.28 12.25 8.67
N PRO A 188 5.61 13.13 9.45
CA PRO A 188 5.05 14.39 8.96
C PRO A 188 6.06 15.31 8.25
N ASP A 189 7.28 15.42 8.77
CA ASP A 189 8.35 16.23 8.15
C ASP A 189 8.79 15.64 6.81
N ASP A 190 8.87 14.32 6.73
CA ASP A 190 9.22 13.62 5.50
C ASP A 190 8.09 13.70 4.46
N VAL A 191 6.81 13.69 4.90
CA VAL A 191 5.66 13.97 4.02
C VAL A 191 5.75 15.37 3.44
N SER A 192 6.11 16.37 4.26
CA SER A 192 6.33 17.75 3.82
C SER A 192 7.40 17.83 2.74
N ALA A 193 8.55 17.19 2.97
CA ALA A 193 9.67 17.12 2.04
C ALA A 193 9.25 16.44 0.71
N LEU A 194 8.52 15.34 0.77
CA LEU A 194 8.04 14.64 -0.41
C LEU A 194 7.04 15.48 -1.22
N CYS A 195 6.12 16.19 -0.55
CA CYS A 195 5.19 17.11 -1.21
C CYS A 195 5.92 18.27 -1.90
N ALA A 196 6.93 18.86 -1.25
CA ALA A 196 7.74 19.95 -1.82
C ALA A 196 8.50 19.47 -3.05
N ALA A 197 9.14 18.32 -2.98
CA ALA A 197 9.85 17.73 -4.12
C ALA A 197 8.90 17.41 -5.30
N CYS A 198 7.74 16.81 -5.05
CA CYS A 198 6.72 16.55 -6.09
C CYS A 198 6.24 17.86 -6.75
N HIS A 199 6.12 18.94 -5.96
CA HIS A 199 5.70 20.24 -6.47
C HIS A 199 6.73 20.82 -7.44
N GLU A 200 7.99 20.85 -7.03
CA GLU A 200 9.11 21.34 -7.85
C GLU A 200 9.26 20.55 -9.15
N LEU A 201 9.22 19.23 -9.07
CA LEU A 201 9.28 18.36 -10.25
C LEU A 201 8.15 18.63 -11.25
N SER A 202 6.93 18.85 -10.73
CA SER A 202 5.76 19.16 -11.56
C SER A 202 5.88 20.50 -12.23
N GLN A 203 6.41 21.53 -11.54
CA GLN A 203 6.61 22.87 -12.10
C GLN A 203 7.72 22.87 -13.17
N SER A 204 8.80 22.12 -12.93
CA SER A 204 9.94 22.00 -13.84
C SER A 204 9.69 21.02 -15.00
N GLY A 205 8.53 20.35 -15.06
CA GLY A 205 8.19 19.38 -16.12
C GLY A 205 9.16 18.18 -16.18
N LEU A 206 9.78 17.82 -15.06
CA LEU A 206 10.73 16.72 -14.97
C LEU A 206 10.02 15.37 -14.97
N PRO A 207 10.55 14.34 -15.68
CA PRO A 207 9.88 13.07 -15.88
C PRO A 207 10.03 12.12 -14.67
N LEU A 208 9.51 12.53 -13.50
CA LEU A 208 9.43 11.70 -12.31
C LEU A 208 8.04 11.80 -11.70
N ILE A 209 7.50 10.65 -11.32
CA ILE A 209 6.23 10.55 -10.60
C ILE A 209 6.38 9.73 -9.35
N VAL A 210 5.56 10.05 -8.35
CA VAL A 210 5.41 9.25 -7.12
C VAL A 210 4.06 8.53 -7.18
N VAL A 211 4.07 7.24 -6.88
CA VAL A 211 2.86 6.41 -6.76
C VAL A 211 2.76 5.91 -5.33
N GLY A 212 1.88 6.50 -4.55
CA GLY A 212 1.66 6.14 -3.16
C GLY A 212 0.51 5.15 -2.97
N ALA A 213 0.57 4.32 -1.93
CA ALA A 213 -0.55 3.51 -1.47
C ALA A 213 -0.70 3.64 0.05
N GLY A 214 -1.93 3.77 0.55
CA GLY A 214 -2.18 3.92 1.97
C GLY A 214 -3.64 3.78 2.39
N LEU A 215 -3.89 4.06 3.67
CA LEU A 215 -5.22 3.98 4.28
C LEU A 215 -6.14 5.14 3.82
N PRO A 216 -7.46 5.02 3.99
CA PRO A 216 -8.42 6.01 3.50
C PRO A 216 -8.19 7.46 4.00
N HIS A 217 -7.57 7.64 5.16
CA HIS A 217 -7.28 8.96 5.72
C HIS A 217 -6.00 9.63 5.15
N LEU A 218 -5.24 8.94 4.31
CA LEU A 218 -4.00 9.46 3.73
C LEU A 218 -4.17 10.82 3.02
N PRO A 219 -5.26 11.11 2.28
CA PRO A 219 -5.46 12.44 1.70
C PRO A 219 -5.45 13.56 2.76
N ALA A 220 -6.05 13.32 3.93
CA ALA A 220 -6.03 14.28 5.03
C ALA A 220 -4.63 14.49 5.62
N VAL A 221 -3.83 13.41 5.74
CA VAL A 221 -2.43 13.48 6.18
C VAL A 221 -1.60 14.33 5.21
N LEU A 222 -1.73 14.10 3.91
CA LEU A 222 -1.03 14.87 2.88
C LEU A 222 -1.46 16.34 2.87
N SER A 223 -2.75 16.63 2.98
CA SER A 223 -3.29 18.00 3.00
C SER A 223 -2.89 18.77 4.25
N ALA A 224 -2.72 18.09 5.37
CA ALA A 224 -2.26 18.73 6.61
C ALA A 224 -0.78 19.15 6.54
N SER A 225 0.05 18.52 5.72
CA SER A 225 1.48 18.84 5.60
C SER A 225 1.75 20.09 4.75
N LYS A 226 1.08 20.22 3.61
CA LYS A 226 1.20 21.38 2.69
C LYS A 226 -0.16 21.70 2.08
N SER A 227 -0.59 22.94 2.09
CA SER A 227 -1.90 23.39 1.59
C SER A 227 -2.14 23.12 0.10
N TYR A 228 -1.09 22.96 -0.70
CA TYR A 228 -1.18 22.70 -2.13
C TYR A 228 -1.16 21.20 -2.49
N SER A 229 -1.02 20.30 -1.52
CA SER A 229 -0.92 18.85 -1.76
C SER A 229 -2.18 18.26 -2.43
N GLU A 230 -3.35 18.85 -2.21
CA GLU A 230 -4.59 18.46 -2.90
C GLU A 230 -4.47 18.51 -4.44
N ARG A 231 -3.63 19.41 -4.96
CA ARG A 231 -3.40 19.61 -6.39
C ARG A 231 -2.23 18.81 -6.94
N LEU A 232 -1.35 18.31 -6.06
CA LEU A 232 -0.18 17.50 -6.44
C LEU A 232 -0.53 16.06 -6.77
N PHE A 233 -1.53 15.53 -6.09
CA PHE A 233 -1.88 14.12 -6.18
C PHE A 233 -3.23 13.90 -6.86
N ARG A 234 -3.29 12.85 -7.67
CA ARG A 234 -4.53 12.24 -8.12
C ARG A 234 -4.85 11.09 -7.17
N TYR A 235 -5.96 11.16 -6.49
CA TYR A 235 -6.40 10.10 -5.58
C TYR A 235 -7.27 9.09 -6.32
N ALA A 236 -6.95 7.80 -6.15
CA ALA A 236 -7.76 6.69 -6.61
C ALA A 236 -8.19 5.87 -5.38
N ARG A 237 -9.49 5.83 -5.12
CA ARG A 237 -10.04 4.98 -4.07
C ARG A 237 -10.11 3.54 -4.59
N ILE A 238 -9.42 2.66 -3.91
CA ILE A 238 -9.42 1.22 -4.18
C ILE A 238 -10.34 0.57 -3.15
N ASP A 239 -11.39 -0.03 -3.65
CA ASP A 239 -12.43 -0.65 -2.83
C ASP A 239 -12.54 -2.15 -3.16
N ARG A 240 -13.46 -2.83 -2.48
CA ARG A 240 -13.86 -4.20 -2.79
C ARG A 240 -14.23 -4.34 -4.28
N LEU A 241 -14.16 -5.54 -4.78
CA LEU A 241 -14.59 -5.87 -6.14
C LEU A 241 -16.12 -5.82 -6.20
N ASP A 242 -16.64 -5.30 -7.29
CA ASP A 242 -18.05 -5.52 -7.63
C ASP A 242 -18.30 -7.00 -7.96
N ARG A 243 -19.57 -7.36 -8.10
CA ARG A 243 -19.97 -8.74 -8.33
C ARG A 243 -19.30 -9.34 -9.57
N GLU A 244 -19.29 -8.63 -10.68
CA GLU A 244 -18.72 -9.10 -11.93
C GLU A 244 -17.21 -9.32 -11.83
N SER A 245 -16.49 -8.38 -11.21
CA SER A 245 -15.06 -8.50 -10.97
C SER A 245 -14.71 -9.62 -9.98
N ALA A 246 -15.51 -9.82 -8.93
CA ALA A 246 -15.32 -10.91 -7.98
C ALA A 246 -15.55 -12.28 -8.64
N ASP A 247 -16.59 -12.41 -9.44
CA ASP A 247 -16.87 -13.62 -10.22
C ASP A 247 -15.72 -13.89 -11.22
N ARG A 248 -15.20 -12.86 -11.92
CA ARG A 248 -14.04 -12.99 -12.81
C ARG A 248 -12.78 -13.44 -12.06
N ALA A 249 -12.53 -12.90 -10.87
CA ALA A 249 -11.39 -13.28 -10.03
C ALA A 249 -11.41 -14.76 -9.61
N LEU A 250 -12.59 -15.38 -9.59
CA LEU A 250 -12.78 -16.80 -9.28
C LEU A 250 -12.78 -17.65 -10.56
N THR A 251 -13.56 -17.25 -11.57
CA THR A 251 -13.82 -18.10 -12.75
C THR A 251 -12.68 -18.12 -13.76
N ALA A 252 -11.98 -16.99 -13.97
CA ALA A 252 -10.91 -16.91 -14.96
C ALA A 252 -9.75 -17.88 -14.64
N PRO A 253 -9.15 -17.88 -13.43
CA PRO A 253 -8.08 -18.81 -13.12
C PRO A 253 -8.55 -20.26 -13.03
N ALA A 254 -9.79 -20.53 -12.60
CA ALA A 254 -10.34 -21.87 -12.58
C ALA A 254 -10.55 -22.43 -13.99
N ALA A 255 -10.96 -21.61 -14.94
CA ALA A 255 -11.16 -21.99 -16.33
C ALA A 255 -9.85 -22.42 -17.00
N GLU A 256 -8.71 -21.79 -16.66
CA GLU A 256 -7.38 -22.22 -17.11
C GLU A 256 -7.05 -23.66 -16.66
N GLU A 257 -7.60 -24.08 -15.53
CA GLU A 257 -7.51 -25.42 -14.99
C GLU A 257 -8.65 -26.35 -15.43
N GLY A 258 -9.55 -25.89 -16.31
CA GLY A 258 -10.69 -26.66 -16.84
C GLY A 258 -11.84 -26.80 -15.85
N VAL A 259 -11.94 -25.90 -14.85
CA VAL A 259 -12.97 -25.94 -13.82
C VAL A 259 -13.94 -24.76 -13.96
N GLY A 260 -15.24 -25.06 -13.92
CA GLY A 260 -16.32 -24.07 -13.90
C GLY A 260 -16.95 -23.90 -12.52
N TYR A 261 -17.77 -22.89 -12.39
CA TYR A 261 -18.60 -22.61 -11.19
C TYR A 261 -20.06 -22.53 -11.60
N THR A 262 -20.96 -22.94 -10.71
CA THR A 262 -22.38 -22.63 -10.87
C THR A 262 -22.69 -21.21 -10.42
N ASP A 263 -23.75 -20.57 -10.95
CA ASP A 263 -24.15 -19.22 -10.57
C ASP A 263 -24.49 -19.12 -9.07
N GLU A 264 -25.06 -20.19 -8.50
CA GLU A 264 -25.36 -20.27 -7.07
C GLU A 264 -24.08 -20.33 -6.23
N ALA A 265 -23.05 -21.04 -6.69
CA ALA A 265 -21.75 -21.06 -6.01
C ALA A 265 -21.12 -19.67 -5.97
N LEU A 266 -21.12 -18.96 -7.10
CA LEU A 266 -20.62 -17.59 -7.19
C LEU A 266 -21.43 -16.63 -6.31
N ALA A 267 -22.76 -16.81 -6.22
CA ALA A 267 -23.60 -16.00 -5.35
C ALA A 267 -23.27 -16.20 -3.86
N VAL A 268 -23.06 -17.45 -3.44
CA VAL A 268 -22.66 -17.77 -2.06
C VAL A 268 -21.27 -17.23 -1.74
N LEU A 269 -20.30 -17.38 -2.66
CA LEU A 269 -18.94 -16.84 -2.51
C LEU A 269 -18.94 -15.30 -2.38
N TYR A 270 -19.71 -14.62 -3.24
CA TYR A 270 -19.79 -13.16 -3.15
C TYR A 270 -20.45 -12.71 -1.83
N GLY A 271 -21.51 -13.39 -1.39
CA GLY A 271 -22.15 -13.10 -0.10
C GLY A 271 -21.21 -13.31 1.09
N ALA A 272 -20.37 -14.34 1.05
CA ALA A 272 -19.40 -14.64 2.11
C ALA A 272 -18.19 -13.71 2.14
N THR A 273 -17.78 -13.20 0.98
CA THR A 273 -16.55 -12.39 0.84
C THR A 273 -16.81 -10.90 0.74
N ASP A 274 -18.06 -10.50 0.46
CA ASP A 274 -18.48 -9.12 0.19
C ASP A 274 -17.56 -8.43 -0.87
N GLY A 275 -17.01 -9.25 -1.80
CA GLY A 275 -16.10 -8.79 -2.85
C GLY A 275 -14.70 -8.36 -2.36
N TYR A 276 -14.31 -8.62 -1.12
CA TYR A 276 -12.96 -8.31 -0.65
C TYR A 276 -11.92 -9.24 -1.31
N PRO A 277 -10.96 -8.71 -2.09
CA PRO A 277 -10.04 -9.52 -2.89
C PRO A 277 -9.30 -10.59 -2.11
N TYR A 278 -8.83 -10.26 -0.89
CA TYR A 278 -8.15 -11.25 -0.05
C TYR A 278 -9.08 -12.39 0.37
N PHE A 279 -10.34 -12.08 0.71
CA PHE A 279 -11.33 -13.10 1.09
C PHE A 279 -11.76 -13.93 -0.12
N VAL A 280 -11.91 -13.30 -1.29
CA VAL A 280 -12.21 -14.00 -2.55
C VAL A 280 -11.15 -15.08 -2.81
N GLN A 281 -9.86 -14.75 -2.64
CA GLN A 281 -8.78 -15.72 -2.79
C GLN A 281 -8.80 -16.82 -1.70
N ALA A 282 -9.04 -16.46 -0.44
CA ALA A 282 -9.09 -17.42 0.66
C ALA A 282 -10.25 -18.41 0.52
N TYR A 283 -11.45 -17.90 0.22
CA TYR A 283 -12.61 -18.74 0.00
C TYR A 283 -12.50 -19.56 -1.28
N GLY A 284 -11.97 -18.97 -2.37
CA GLY A 284 -11.70 -19.70 -3.61
C GLY A 284 -10.78 -20.87 -3.37
N LYS A 285 -9.68 -20.67 -2.62
CA LYS A 285 -8.73 -21.71 -2.25
C LYS A 285 -9.37 -22.83 -1.44
N ALA A 286 -10.04 -22.49 -0.35
CA ALA A 286 -10.68 -23.49 0.53
C ALA A 286 -11.77 -24.27 -0.22
N THR A 287 -12.57 -23.59 -1.04
CA THR A 287 -13.61 -24.22 -1.84
C THR A 287 -13.00 -25.22 -2.84
N TRP A 288 -11.92 -24.83 -3.55
CA TRP A 288 -11.22 -25.71 -4.47
C TRP A 288 -10.72 -26.99 -3.78
N ASP A 289 -10.12 -26.86 -2.60
CA ASP A 289 -9.52 -27.97 -1.89
C ASP A 289 -10.54 -29.04 -1.47
N VAL A 290 -11.81 -28.66 -1.20
CA VAL A 290 -12.90 -29.59 -0.81
C VAL A 290 -13.80 -30.01 -1.97
N ALA A 291 -13.84 -29.27 -3.08
CA ALA A 291 -14.74 -29.59 -4.19
C ALA A 291 -14.41 -30.92 -4.82
N ALA A 292 -15.43 -31.71 -5.11
CA ALA A 292 -15.31 -33.05 -5.69
C ALA A 292 -14.89 -33.00 -7.18
N GLY A 293 -15.29 -31.94 -7.92
CA GLY A 293 -15.02 -31.80 -9.35
C GLY A 293 -15.65 -30.55 -9.95
N SER A 294 -15.69 -30.47 -11.27
CA SER A 294 -16.32 -29.39 -12.03
C SER A 294 -17.75 -29.73 -12.44
N PRO A 295 -18.70 -28.79 -12.40
CA PRO A 295 -18.54 -27.44 -11.84
C PRO A 295 -18.55 -27.42 -10.33
N VAL A 296 -17.87 -26.44 -9.73
CA VAL A 296 -17.95 -26.13 -8.29
C VAL A 296 -19.37 -25.67 -7.96
N THR A 297 -19.93 -26.23 -6.89
CA THR A 297 -21.31 -25.99 -6.48
C THR A 297 -21.40 -25.16 -5.20
N ALA A 298 -22.61 -24.64 -4.90
CA ALA A 298 -22.86 -23.96 -3.64
C ALA A 298 -22.67 -24.87 -2.41
N ALA A 299 -22.81 -26.19 -2.55
CA ALA A 299 -22.54 -27.15 -1.49
C ALA A 299 -21.02 -27.21 -1.18
N ASP A 300 -20.17 -27.21 -2.21
CA ASP A 300 -18.72 -27.19 -2.06
C ASP A 300 -18.26 -25.90 -1.36
N VAL A 301 -18.84 -24.76 -1.73
CA VAL A 301 -18.56 -23.48 -1.06
C VAL A 301 -18.89 -23.53 0.43
N ARG A 302 -20.08 -24.05 0.79
CA ARG A 302 -20.47 -24.17 2.21
C ARG A 302 -19.59 -25.16 2.97
N ALA A 303 -19.10 -26.20 2.29
CA ALA A 303 -18.19 -27.16 2.90
C ALA A 303 -16.80 -26.58 3.15
N GLY A 304 -16.29 -25.72 2.24
CA GLY A 304 -14.99 -25.05 2.38
C GLY A 304 -15.00 -23.80 3.27
N ALA A 305 -16.18 -23.20 3.51
CA ALA A 305 -16.29 -21.96 4.26
C ALA A 305 -15.68 -22.01 5.68
N PRO A 306 -15.85 -23.07 6.49
CA PRO A 306 -15.21 -23.16 7.81
C PRO A 306 -13.67 -23.08 7.74
N ASP A 307 -13.05 -23.70 6.75
CA ASP A 307 -11.60 -23.70 6.57
C ASP A 307 -11.11 -22.30 6.16
N ALA A 308 -11.83 -21.62 5.25
CA ALA A 308 -11.54 -20.24 4.87
C ALA A 308 -11.67 -19.29 6.09
N GLU A 309 -12.71 -19.42 6.89
CA GLU A 309 -12.92 -18.61 8.10
C GLU A 309 -11.84 -18.89 9.16
N ALA A 310 -11.42 -20.14 9.33
CA ALA A 310 -10.34 -20.50 10.25
C ALA A 310 -9.01 -19.89 9.80
N GLU A 311 -8.66 -19.97 8.51
CA GLU A 311 -7.44 -19.36 7.96
C GLU A 311 -7.46 -17.83 8.13
N LEU A 312 -8.58 -17.17 7.82
CA LEU A 312 -8.77 -15.74 8.04
C LEU A 312 -8.71 -15.39 9.53
N GLY A 313 -9.30 -16.23 10.38
CA GLY A 313 -9.30 -16.06 11.83
C GLY A 313 -7.90 -16.03 12.42
N VAL A 314 -7.04 -16.96 12.06
CA VAL A 314 -5.67 -17.06 12.57
C VAL A 314 -4.75 -16.06 11.87
N GLY A 315 -4.70 -16.10 10.55
CA GLY A 315 -3.71 -15.34 9.76
C GLY A 315 -4.04 -13.86 9.62
N PHE A 316 -5.29 -13.53 9.35
CA PHE A 316 -5.67 -12.16 9.01
C PHE A 316 -6.19 -11.36 10.21
N PHE A 317 -7.01 -11.94 11.06
CA PHE A 317 -7.61 -11.28 12.23
C PHE A 317 -6.80 -11.50 13.51
N GLY A 318 -6.46 -12.73 13.85
CA GLY A 318 -5.84 -13.11 15.12
C GLY A 318 -4.49 -12.44 15.33
N SER A 319 -3.61 -12.47 14.34
CA SER A 319 -2.30 -11.83 14.40
C SER A 319 -2.37 -10.32 14.72
N ARG A 320 -3.46 -9.66 14.33
CA ARG A 320 -3.72 -8.24 14.64
C ARG A 320 -4.25 -8.05 16.04
N TYR A 321 -5.18 -8.91 16.44
CA TYR A 321 -5.77 -8.88 17.78
C TYR A 321 -4.72 -9.14 18.87
N GLU A 322 -3.80 -10.07 18.62
CA GLU A 322 -2.74 -10.41 19.58
C GLU A 322 -1.75 -9.27 19.85
N ARG A 323 -1.53 -8.39 18.86
CA ARG A 323 -0.66 -7.21 19.05
C ARG A 323 -1.30 -6.11 19.90
N ALA A 324 -2.60 -6.22 20.20
CA ALA A 324 -3.32 -5.25 20.99
C ALA A 324 -3.18 -5.54 22.49
N THR A 325 -2.94 -4.50 23.27
CA THR A 325 -2.96 -4.55 24.74
C THR A 325 -4.38 -4.81 25.26
N PRO A 326 -4.58 -5.24 26.53
CA PRO A 326 -5.91 -5.42 27.08
C PRO A 326 -6.84 -4.21 26.93
N ALA A 327 -6.33 -3.01 27.23
CA ALA A 327 -7.13 -1.77 27.10
C ALA A 327 -7.50 -1.46 25.64
N GLU A 328 -6.63 -1.77 24.68
CA GLU A 328 -6.91 -1.65 23.26
C GLU A 328 -7.93 -2.70 22.79
N ARG A 329 -7.86 -3.91 23.30
CA ARG A 329 -8.85 -4.97 23.02
C ARG A 329 -10.23 -4.59 23.52
N ASP A 330 -10.32 -4.02 24.72
CA ASP A 330 -11.59 -3.51 25.25
C ASP A 330 -12.17 -2.40 24.38
N TYR A 331 -11.30 -1.48 23.93
CA TYR A 331 -11.71 -0.42 23.00
C TYR A 331 -12.26 -0.98 21.69
N MET A 332 -11.56 -1.94 21.09
CA MET A 332 -11.99 -2.60 19.85
C MET A 332 -13.27 -3.43 20.03
N ARG A 333 -13.46 -4.08 21.18
CA ARG A 333 -14.72 -4.81 21.48
C ARG A 333 -15.90 -3.86 21.58
N ALA A 334 -15.74 -2.73 22.25
CA ALA A 334 -16.77 -1.69 22.30
C ALA A 334 -17.12 -1.15 20.92
N MET A 335 -16.10 -0.90 20.06
CA MET A 335 -16.34 -0.56 18.66
C MET A 335 -17.15 -1.64 17.94
N ALA A 336 -16.80 -2.91 18.13
CA ALA A 336 -17.45 -4.04 17.49
C ALA A 336 -18.93 -4.21 17.94
N ALA A 337 -19.22 -3.96 19.20
CA ALA A 337 -20.60 -3.97 19.75
C ALA A 337 -21.44 -2.85 19.12
N LEU A 338 -20.89 -1.65 18.99
CA LEU A 338 -21.58 -0.50 18.38
C LEU A 338 -21.80 -0.66 16.87
N GLY A 339 -20.90 -1.38 16.19
CA GLY A 339 -20.95 -1.62 14.74
C GLY A 339 -21.89 -2.75 14.30
N GLU A 340 -22.67 -3.34 15.20
CA GLU A 340 -23.51 -4.52 14.93
C GLU A 340 -24.57 -4.31 13.83
N ARG A 341 -25.02 -3.08 13.63
CA ARG A 341 -26.04 -2.70 12.63
C ARG A 341 -25.48 -2.28 11.26
N ALA A 342 -24.19 -2.01 11.17
CA ALA A 342 -23.53 -1.61 9.94
C ALA A 342 -22.07 -2.10 9.99
N GLU A 343 -21.82 -3.29 9.46
CA GLU A 343 -20.48 -3.85 9.36
C GLU A 343 -19.54 -2.84 8.70
N ASP A 344 -18.36 -2.64 9.32
CA ASP A 344 -17.29 -1.73 8.88
C ASP A 344 -17.63 -0.22 8.89
N ALA A 345 -18.83 0.21 9.35
CA ALA A 345 -19.15 1.62 9.43
C ALA A 345 -18.34 2.33 10.55
N PRO A 346 -17.95 3.61 10.31
CA PRO A 346 -17.31 4.40 11.35
C PRO A 346 -18.23 4.61 12.56
N VAL A 347 -17.68 4.43 13.77
CA VAL A 347 -18.40 4.66 15.01
C VAL A 347 -17.94 5.96 15.68
N PRO A 348 -18.82 6.75 16.32
CA PRO A 348 -18.42 7.91 17.08
C PRO A 348 -17.52 7.55 18.27
N THR A 349 -16.40 8.25 18.46
CA THR A 349 -15.51 8.00 19.60
C THR A 349 -16.17 8.27 20.95
N ALA A 350 -17.16 9.16 21.00
CA ALA A 350 -17.97 9.40 22.17
C ALA A 350 -18.82 8.16 22.53
N ALA A 351 -19.45 7.54 21.53
CA ALA A 351 -20.24 6.30 21.76
C ALA A 351 -19.36 5.16 22.30
N VAL A 352 -18.12 5.03 21.83
CA VAL A 352 -17.18 4.05 22.39
C VAL A 352 -16.87 4.32 23.87
N ALA A 353 -16.77 5.60 24.25
CA ALA A 353 -16.55 5.98 25.64
C ALA A 353 -17.77 5.67 26.52
N ASP A 354 -18.97 5.94 26.01
CA ASP A 354 -20.24 5.65 26.68
C ASP A 354 -20.42 4.13 26.86
N GLU A 355 -20.13 3.32 25.83
CA GLU A 355 -20.18 1.85 25.88
C GLU A 355 -19.24 1.27 26.95
N LEU A 356 -18.05 1.87 27.12
CA LEU A 356 -17.07 1.45 28.13
C LEU A 356 -17.33 2.07 29.51
N GLY A 357 -18.32 2.97 29.68
CA GLY A 357 -18.56 3.70 30.90
C GLY A 357 -17.37 4.57 31.34
N ARG A 358 -16.58 5.09 30.41
CA ARG A 358 -15.32 5.81 30.66
C ARG A 358 -15.35 7.20 30.01
N LYS A 359 -14.57 8.14 30.59
CA LYS A 359 -14.40 9.45 29.98
C LYS A 359 -13.59 9.36 28.69
N PRO A 360 -13.95 10.09 27.60
CA PRO A 360 -13.22 10.07 26.33
C PRO A 360 -11.72 10.35 26.47
N SER A 361 -11.34 11.27 27.38
CA SER A 361 -9.93 11.60 27.64
C SER A 361 -9.11 10.44 28.18
N SER A 362 -9.72 9.53 28.95
CA SER A 362 -9.04 8.34 29.50
C SER A 362 -8.79 7.26 28.45
N LEU A 363 -9.48 7.31 27.31
CA LEU A 363 -9.38 6.35 26.21
C LEU A 363 -8.44 6.83 25.10
N SER A 364 -8.04 8.11 25.12
CA SER A 364 -7.13 8.67 24.09
C SER A 364 -5.84 7.88 23.92
N PRO A 365 -5.13 7.44 24.98
CA PRO A 365 -3.90 6.66 24.80
C PRO A 365 -4.13 5.32 24.06
N ALA A 366 -5.20 4.59 24.39
CA ALA A 366 -5.54 3.35 23.72
C ALA A 366 -5.92 3.59 22.25
N ARG A 367 -6.73 4.61 21.98
CA ARG A 367 -7.11 5.01 20.63
C ARG A 367 -5.90 5.40 19.79
N ASP A 368 -5.04 6.26 20.32
CA ASP A 368 -3.86 6.75 19.61
C ASP A 368 -2.85 5.61 19.33
N SER A 369 -2.74 4.66 20.25
CA SER A 369 -1.93 3.46 20.03
C SER A 369 -2.55 2.54 18.97
N LEU A 370 -3.87 2.36 18.94
CA LEU A 370 -4.56 1.61 17.89
C LEU A 370 -4.40 2.24 16.50
N LEU A 371 -4.45 3.57 16.43
CA LEU A 371 -4.17 4.34 15.20
C LEU A 371 -2.73 4.10 14.73
N LYS A 372 -1.73 4.22 15.62
CA LYS A 372 -0.31 3.95 15.32
C LYS A 372 -0.05 2.50 14.89
N LYS A 373 -0.76 1.52 15.46
CA LYS A 373 -0.67 0.12 15.06
C LYS A 373 -1.40 -0.18 13.74
N GLY A 374 -2.10 0.80 13.17
CA GLY A 374 -2.89 0.64 11.95
C GLY A 374 -4.03 -0.37 12.08
N LEU A 375 -4.57 -0.56 13.30
CA LEU A 375 -5.73 -1.44 13.56
C LEU A 375 -7.04 -0.70 13.31
N VAL A 376 -7.05 0.59 13.57
CA VAL A 376 -8.17 1.50 13.32
C VAL A 376 -7.69 2.74 12.57
N TYR A 377 -8.61 3.50 12.00
CA TYR A 377 -8.32 4.81 11.39
C TYR A 377 -9.42 5.81 11.71
N SER A 378 -9.09 7.09 11.71
CA SER A 378 -10.07 8.17 11.82
C SER A 378 -10.70 8.38 10.44
N ALA A 379 -11.95 7.97 10.28
CA ALA A 379 -12.67 8.12 9.02
C ALA A 379 -13.07 9.58 8.78
N GLU A 380 -13.61 10.20 9.85
CA GLU A 380 -14.01 11.61 9.91
C GLU A 380 -13.67 12.17 11.30
N ARG A 381 -13.79 13.50 11.46
CA ARG A 381 -13.56 14.12 12.77
C ARG A 381 -14.53 13.56 13.82
N GLY A 382 -13.99 12.95 14.87
CA GLY A 382 -14.77 12.38 15.97
C GLY A 382 -15.29 10.96 15.71
N THR A 383 -14.93 10.34 14.60
CA THR A 383 -15.26 8.95 14.29
C THR A 383 -14.02 8.07 14.14
N ILE A 384 -14.21 6.77 14.33
CA ILE A 384 -13.16 5.76 14.21
C ILE A 384 -13.75 4.51 13.54
N ALA A 385 -12.95 3.84 12.71
CA ALA A 385 -13.33 2.62 12.02
C ALA A 385 -12.17 1.62 12.01
N PHE A 386 -12.50 0.34 11.82
CA PHE A 386 -11.49 -0.70 11.60
C PHE A 386 -10.83 -0.55 10.22
N THR A 387 -9.52 -0.78 10.15
CA THR A 387 -8.78 -0.82 8.88
C THR A 387 -8.99 -2.13 8.12
N VAL A 388 -9.53 -3.13 8.80
CA VAL A 388 -9.73 -4.49 8.30
C VAL A 388 -11.23 -4.76 8.23
N PRO A 389 -11.75 -5.16 7.05
CA PRO A 389 -13.16 -5.51 6.91
C PRO A 389 -13.52 -6.73 7.76
N HIS A 390 -14.78 -6.82 8.20
CA HIS A 390 -15.32 -7.90 9.02
C HIS A 390 -14.60 -8.14 10.37
N PHE A 391 -13.68 -7.25 10.78
CA PHE A 391 -12.96 -7.41 12.05
C PHE A 391 -13.91 -7.27 13.26
N GLY A 392 -14.91 -6.40 13.16
CA GLY A 392 -15.97 -6.30 14.16
C GLY A 392 -16.74 -7.61 14.35
N ALA A 393 -17.12 -8.27 13.27
CA ALA A 393 -17.78 -9.58 13.32
C ALA A 393 -16.88 -10.67 13.93
N TYR A 394 -15.59 -10.67 13.58
CA TYR A 394 -14.61 -11.56 14.21
C TYR A 394 -14.53 -11.34 15.74
N LEU A 395 -14.44 -10.08 16.19
CA LEU A 395 -14.33 -9.75 17.62
C LEU A 395 -15.57 -10.18 18.40
N ARG A 396 -16.79 -10.01 17.84
CA ARG A 396 -18.03 -10.45 18.48
C ARG A 396 -18.06 -11.97 18.69
N ARG A 397 -17.54 -12.74 17.73
CA ARG A 397 -17.44 -14.21 17.86
C ARG A 397 -16.43 -14.68 18.91
N GLN A 398 -15.44 -13.85 19.26
CA GLN A 398 -14.46 -14.17 20.31
C GLN A 398 -14.98 -13.91 21.74
N THR A 399 -16.08 -13.18 21.89
CA THR A 399 -16.66 -12.78 23.19
C THR A 399 -17.91 -13.60 23.56
N GLY A 400 -18.42 -14.43 22.70
CA GLY A 400 -19.47 -15.42 22.95
C GLY A 400 -18.83 -16.78 23.20
#